data_a7a75727be305079807c76cf154b74a7
#
_entry.id   a7a75727be305079807c76cf154b74a7
#
_cell.length_a   1.000
_cell.length_b   1.000
_cell.length_c   1.000
_cell.angle_alpha   90.00
_cell.angle_beta   90.00
_cell.angle_gamma   90.00
#
_symmetry.space_group_name_H-M   'P 1'
#
loop_
_entity.id
_entity.type
_entity.pdbx_description
1 polymer ?
#
loop_
_entity_poly.entity_id
_entity_poly.type
_entity_poly.pdbx_seq_one_letter_code
_entity_poly.pdbx_strand_id
1 'polypeptide(L)'
;MSQFERRLKLLNDRRIVYKRDPITDVPDIETDDYKYYQNGTHQCYSLFQSKAKINTYKSLKWHLLVLWYLNPQLTMDDFRYLAEDMTKIEHGFLSFKIPKNTLENIVYDVSMCDLDQPPVNKSRKVIFKWHSILTKEEKLSIVGQLIGRSKRVHPDDIYQCMIDMNDMGKKITIRRLAGLLDCSARTIHRNMCNE
;
A
#
# COMPACT_ATOMS: atom_id res chain seq x y z
N MET A 1 9.83 28.60 10.10
CA MET A 1 9.16 27.30 10.30
C MET A 1 8.82 26.72 8.94
N SER A 2 9.32 25.52 8.63
CA SER A 2 9.04 24.82 7.36
C SER A 2 7.56 24.39 7.28
N GLN A 3 7.06 24.09 6.08
CA GLN A 3 5.71 23.51 5.93
C GLN A 3 5.56 22.20 6.72
N PHE A 4 6.60 21.38 6.77
CA PHE A 4 6.62 20.15 7.53
C PHE A 4 6.45 20.38 9.04
N GLU A 5 7.18 21.33 9.60
CA GLU A 5 7.06 21.70 11.03
C GLU A 5 5.66 22.21 11.37
N ARG A 6 5.05 23.01 10.49
CA ARG A 6 3.65 23.48 10.68
C ARG A 6 2.66 22.33 10.70
N ARG A 7 2.83 21.33 9.79
CA ARG A 7 1.98 20.14 9.76
C ARG A 7 2.11 19.32 11.04
N LEU A 8 3.35 19.05 11.47
CA LEU A 8 3.59 18.32 12.71
C LEU A 8 3.02 19.06 13.92
N LYS A 9 3.21 20.39 13.98
CA LYS A 9 2.63 21.19 15.05
C LYS A 9 1.12 21.08 15.08
N LEU A 10 0.42 21.23 13.94
CA LEU A 10 -1.03 21.09 13.87
C LEU A 10 -1.51 19.75 14.41
N LEU A 11 -0.88 18.66 13.98
CA LEU A 11 -1.25 17.30 14.40
C LEU A 11 -0.97 17.06 15.88
N ASN A 12 0.17 17.56 16.39
CA ASN A 12 0.56 17.43 17.80
C ASN A 12 -0.34 18.27 18.70
N ASP A 13 -0.64 19.53 18.33
CA ASP A 13 -1.51 20.42 19.08
C ASP A 13 -2.92 19.83 19.24
N ARG A 14 -3.37 19.05 18.25
CA ARG A 14 -4.65 18.34 18.26
C ARG A 14 -4.57 16.93 18.79
N ARG A 15 -3.40 16.44 19.19
CA ARG A 15 -3.15 15.06 19.61
C ARG A 15 -3.64 14.02 18.59
N ILE A 16 -3.47 14.32 17.31
CA ILE A 16 -3.93 13.48 16.21
C ILE A 16 -2.92 12.38 15.91
N VAL A 17 -3.38 11.14 15.90
CA VAL A 17 -2.58 9.99 15.45
C VAL A 17 -2.61 9.96 13.94
N TYR A 18 -1.45 10.01 13.28
CA TYR A 18 -1.31 10.01 11.82
C TYR A 18 -0.41 8.89 11.29
N LYS A 19 0.12 8.08 12.21
CA LYS A 19 0.92 6.89 11.88
C LYS A 19 0.54 5.77 12.82
N ARG A 20 0.33 4.58 12.26
CA ARG A 20 0.11 3.36 13.02
C ARG A 20 0.85 2.21 12.32
N ASP A 21 1.51 1.36 13.08
CA ASP A 21 2.05 0.12 12.55
C ASP A 21 0.91 -0.86 12.18
N PRO A 22 1.18 -1.87 11.35
CA PRO A 22 0.21 -2.93 11.05
C PRO A 22 -0.35 -3.53 12.35
N ILE A 23 -1.68 -3.60 12.44
CA ILE A 23 -2.35 -3.67 13.75
C ILE A 23 -2.31 -5.05 14.36
N THR A 24 -2.49 -6.08 13.60
CA THR A 24 -2.79 -7.42 14.12
C THR A 24 -2.09 -8.56 13.39
N ASP A 25 -1.55 -8.30 12.22
CA ASP A 25 -0.99 -9.36 11.41
C ASP A 25 0.38 -9.80 11.97
N VAL A 26 0.51 -11.10 12.17
CA VAL A 26 1.80 -11.72 12.51
C VAL A 26 2.60 -11.83 11.22
N PRO A 27 3.84 -11.34 11.16
CA PRO A 27 4.68 -11.50 9.98
C PRO A 27 5.10 -12.95 9.80
N ASP A 28 5.13 -13.44 8.55
CA ASP A 28 5.66 -14.76 8.21
C ASP A 28 7.19 -14.81 8.40
N ILE A 29 7.87 -13.67 8.15
CA ILE A 29 9.30 -13.51 8.40
C ILE A 29 9.51 -12.16 9.07
N GLU A 30 10.22 -12.16 10.19
CA GLU A 30 10.69 -10.94 10.84
C GLU A 30 12.20 -10.96 10.98
N THR A 31 12.84 -9.89 10.50
CA THR A 31 14.26 -9.62 10.63
C THR A 31 14.49 -8.30 11.38
N ASP A 32 15.74 -7.95 11.64
CA ASP A 32 16.06 -6.65 12.24
C ASP A 32 15.65 -5.48 11.33
N ASP A 33 15.66 -5.67 10.01
CA ASP A 33 15.42 -4.61 9.03
C ASP A 33 13.99 -4.55 8.49
N TYR A 34 13.29 -5.70 8.38
CA TYR A 34 11.98 -5.75 7.73
C TYR A 34 11.08 -6.85 8.31
N LYS A 35 9.77 -6.71 8.02
CA LYS A 35 8.73 -7.71 8.22
C LYS A 35 8.16 -8.11 6.86
N TYR A 36 8.00 -9.41 6.63
CA TYR A 36 7.40 -9.95 5.41
C TYR A 36 6.08 -10.63 5.73
N TYR A 37 5.08 -10.38 4.89
CA TYR A 37 3.73 -10.92 4.96
C TYR A 37 3.38 -11.55 3.62
N GLN A 38 3.28 -12.88 3.56
CA GLN A 38 3.02 -13.61 2.32
C GLN A 38 1.69 -13.20 1.67
N ASN A 39 0.65 -13.03 2.47
CA ASN A 39 -0.68 -12.62 2.02
C ASN A 39 -0.86 -11.09 1.98
N GLY A 40 0.16 -10.36 2.41
CA GLY A 40 0.09 -8.92 2.55
C GLY A 40 -0.59 -8.47 3.84
N THR A 41 -0.31 -7.26 4.25
CA THR A 41 -0.91 -6.62 5.43
C THR A 41 -1.32 -5.19 5.13
N HIS A 42 -2.25 -4.67 5.92
CA HIS A 42 -2.66 -3.28 5.85
C HIS A 42 -1.79 -2.42 6.76
N GLN A 43 -1.11 -1.45 6.18
CA GLN A 43 -0.37 -0.45 6.92
C GLN A 43 -1.09 0.89 6.82
N CYS A 44 -1.51 1.41 7.96
CA CYS A 44 -1.92 2.80 8.04
C CYS A 44 -0.67 3.68 7.95
N TYR A 45 -0.55 4.38 6.85
CA TYR A 45 0.63 5.20 6.55
C TYR A 45 0.85 6.33 7.53
N SER A 46 2.10 6.75 7.61
CA SER A 46 2.44 8.08 8.09
C SER A 46 1.84 9.11 7.13
N LEU A 47 0.62 9.52 7.44
CA LEU A 47 -0.04 10.59 6.75
C LEU A 47 0.80 11.86 6.90
N PHE A 48 0.97 12.60 5.80
CA PHE A 48 1.64 13.90 5.79
C PHE A 48 3.14 13.90 6.10
N GLN A 49 3.81 12.76 6.26
CA GLN A 49 5.27 12.72 6.41
C GLN A 49 6.01 13.02 5.12
N SER A 50 5.43 12.71 3.97
CA SER A 50 6.06 13.04 2.70
C SER A 50 5.87 14.52 2.34
N LYS A 51 6.78 15.05 1.53
CA LYS A 51 6.59 16.36 0.90
C LYS A 51 5.45 16.38 -0.13
N ALA A 52 4.91 15.21 -0.46
CA ALA A 52 3.81 15.07 -1.39
C ALA A 52 2.55 15.74 -0.81
N LYS A 53 1.85 16.49 -1.66
CA LYS A 53 0.59 17.12 -1.32
C LYS A 53 -0.58 16.26 -1.82
N ILE A 54 -1.70 16.39 -1.15
CA ILE A 54 -2.97 15.85 -1.61
C ILE A 54 -3.43 16.70 -2.79
N ASN A 55 -3.64 16.09 -3.96
CA ASN A 55 -3.97 16.77 -5.21
C ASN A 55 -5.28 16.32 -5.85
N THR A 56 -6.04 15.43 -5.22
CA THR A 56 -7.36 14.97 -5.69
C THR A 56 -8.33 14.79 -4.53
N TYR A 57 -9.63 14.94 -4.79
CA TYR A 57 -10.69 14.66 -3.81
C TYR A 57 -10.68 13.21 -3.32
N LYS A 58 -10.40 12.27 -4.22
CA LYS A 58 -10.29 10.83 -3.87
C LYS A 58 -9.17 10.60 -2.86
N SER A 59 -8.01 11.23 -3.06
CA SER A 59 -6.89 11.15 -2.13
C SER A 59 -7.22 11.82 -0.80
N LEU A 60 -7.90 12.97 -0.82
CA LEU A 60 -8.35 13.64 0.39
C LEU A 60 -9.32 12.77 1.20
N LYS A 61 -10.35 12.21 0.55
CA LYS A 61 -11.30 11.30 1.20
C LYS A 61 -10.59 10.13 1.88
N TRP A 62 -9.62 9.52 1.19
CA TRP A 62 -8.84 8.42 1.75
C TRP A 62 -8.01 8.85 2.97
N HIS A 63 -7.35 10.02 2.92
CA HIS A 63 -6.58 10.53 4.05
C HIS A 63 -7.45 10.85 5.26
N LEU A 64 -8.62 11.43 5.04
CA LEU A 64 -9.59 11.70 6.09
C LEU A 64 -10.14 10.41 6.69
N LEU A 65 -10.39 9.39 5.86
CA LEU A 65 -10.83 8.07 6.32
C LEU A 65 -9.78 7.41 7.24
N VAL A 66 -8.51 7.47 6.86
CA VAL A 66 -7.42 6.95 7.70
C VAL A 66 -7.31 7.72 9.00
N LEU A 67 -7.44 9.05 8.98
CA LEU A 67 -7.43 9.86 10.21
C LEU A 67 -8.61 9.54 11.12
N TRP A 68 -9.79 9.38 10.55
CA TRP A 68 -10.98 8.97 11.30
C TRP A 68 -10.79 7.60 11.96
N TYR A 69 -10.32 6.63 11.19
CA TYR A 69 -10.01 5.28 11.68
C TYR A 69 -8.95 5.27 12.80
N LEU A 70 -7.88 6.06 12.67
CA LEU A 70 -6.80 6.11 13.64
C LEU A 70 -7.15 6.85 14.94
N ASN A 71 -8.20 7.65 14.93
CA ASN A 71 -8.58 8.52 16.04
C ASN A 71 -10.04 8.30 16.47
N PRO A 72 -10.39 7.10 16.99
CA PRO A 72 -11.76 6.76 17.35
C PRO A 72 -12.33 7.62 18.50
N GLN A 73 -11.48 8.39 19.19
CA GLN A 73 -11.86 9.31 20.23
C GLN A 73 -12.44 10.64 19.71
N LEU A 74 -12.30 10.94 18.43
CA LEU A 74 -12.82 12.17 17.85
C LEU A 74 -14.35 12.11 17.76
N THR A 75 -15.00 13.18 18.19
CA THR A 75 -16.41 13.38 17.88
C THR A 75 -16.57 13.79 16.42
N MET A 76 -17.79 13.68 15.89
CA MET A 76 -18.08 14.11 14.51
C MET A 76 -17.77 15.60 14.30
N ASP A 77 -18.04 16.44 15.30
CA ASP A 77 -17.78 17.87 15.21
C ASP A 77 -16.29 18.18 15.26
N ASP A 78 -15.53 17.48 16.13
CA ASP A 78 -14.07 17.59 16.17
C ASP A 78 -13.45 17.16 14.84
N PHE A 79 -13.95 16.08 14.25
CA PHE A 79 -13.46 15.59 12.97
C PHE A 79 -13.76 16.56 11.82
N ARG A 80 -14.98 17.13 11.79
CA ARG A 80 -15.36 18.18 10.83
C ARG A 80 -14.42 19.39 10.95
N TYR A 81 -14.22 19.87 12.16
CA TYR A 81 -13.35 20.99 12.42
C TYR A 81 -11.90 20.71 12.00
N LEU A 82 -11.41 19.52 12.31
CA LEU A 82 -10.08 19.07 11.88
C LEU A 82 -9.96 19.03 10.35
N ALA A 83 -10.96 18.49 9.65
CA ALA A 83 -10.98 18.43 8.20
C ALA A 83 -10.99 19.83 7.57
N GLU A 84 -11.80 20.74 8.09
CA GLU A 84 -11.81 22.15 7.65
C GLU A 84 -10.44 22.81 7.85
N ASP A 85 -9.82 22.62 9.01
CA ASP A 85 -8.53 23.20 9.32
C ASP A 85 -7.42 22.62 8.44
N MET A 86 -7.39 21.33 8.24
CA MET A 86 -6.41 20.65 7.37
C MET A 86 -6.53 21.06 5.90
N THR A 87 -7.71 21.40 5.43
CA THR A 87 -7.94 21.80 4.03
C THR A 87 -7.53 23.23 3.73
N LYS A 88 -7.17 24.01 4.75
CA LYS A 88 -6.59 25.35 4.55
C LYS A 88 -5.25 25.24 3.80
N ILE A 89 -5.11 26.00 2.73
CA ILE A 89 -3.89 25.98 1.88
C ILE A 89 -2.64 26.36 2.65
N GLU A 90 -2.76 27.23 3.64
CA GLU A 90 -1.65 27.69 4.49
C GLU A 90 -0.96 26.54 5.26
N HIS A 91 -1.68 25.45 5.57
CA HIS A 91 -1.11 24.26 6.19
C HIS A 91 -0.35 23.38 5.21
N GLY A 92 -0.55 23.56 3.90
CA GLY A 92 0.22 22.92 2.84
C GLY A 92 -0.02 21.41 2.68
N PHE A 93 -1.14 20.88 3.21
CA PHE A 93 -1.54 19.48 2.95
C PHE A 93 -2.12 19.32 1.55
N LEU A 94 -2.92 20.29 1.09
CA LEU A 94 -3.55 20.27 -0.22
C LEU A 94 -2.81 21.16 -1.21
N SER A 95 -2.90 20.80 -2.50
CA SER A 95 -2.44 21.63 -3.60
C SER A 95 -3.55 22.44 -4.28
N PHE A 96 -4.80 22.28 -3.85
CA PHE A 96 -5.98 22.89 -4.44
C PHE A 96 -6.94 23.41 -3.36
N LYS A 97 -7.84 24.31 -3.75
CA LYS A 97 -8.95 24.77 -2.90
C LYS A 97 -10.13 23.82 -3.04
N ILE A 98 -10.76 23.47 -1.94
CA ILE A 98 -11.97 22.66 -1.92
C ILE A 98 -13.20 23.53 -1.58
N PRO A 99 -14.32 23.42 -2.31
CA PRO A 99 -15.57 24.03 -1.92
C PRO A 99 -16.11 23.45 -0.61
N LYS A 100 -16.71 24.28 0.23
CA LYS A 100 -17.21 23.88 1.55
C LYS A 100 -18.20 22.71 1.47
N ASN A 101 -19.19 22.80 0.58
CA ASN A 101 -20.18 21.74 0.40
C ASN A 101 -19.53 20.39 -0.02
N THR A 102 -18.47 20.43 -0.84
CA THR A 102 -17.75 19.21 -1.24
C THR A 102 -16.99 18.60 -0.06
N LEU A 103 -16.38 19.44 0.78
CA LEU A 103 -15.72 18.97 1.99
C LEU A 103 -16.71 18.36 2.98
N GLU A 104 -17.85 18.99 3.21
CA GLU A 104 -18.92 18.49 4.09
C GLU A 104 -19.42 17.12 3.63
N ASN A 105 -19.65 16.94 2.33
CA ASN A 105 -20.03 15.64 1.76
C ASN A 105 -18.96 14.58 2.00
N ILE A 106 -17.68 14.91 1.79
CA ILE A 106 -16.57 13.97 2.03
C ILE A 106 -16.48 13.60 3.51
N VAL A 107 -16.61 14.58 4.41
CA VAL A 107 -16.58 14.37 5.87
C VAL A 107 -17.75 13.47 6.30
N TYR A 108 -18.95 13.73 5.79
CA TYR A 108 -20.12 12.92 6.06
C TYR A 108 -19.92 11.47 5.59
N ASP A 109 -19.51 11.28 4.34
CA ASP A 109 -19.24 9.94 3.78
C ASP A 109 -18.20 9.16 4.59
N VAL A 110 -17.15 9.86 5.07
CA VAL A 110 -16.10 9.24 5.88
C VAL A 110 -16.62 8.86 7.26
N SER A 111 -17.43 9.70 7.88
CA SER A 111 -17.97 9.42 9.22
C SER A 111 -18.95 8.24 9.25
N MET A 112 -19.53 7.89 8.10
CA MET A 112 -20.43 6.74 7.97
C MET A 112 -19.68 5.42 7.69
N CYS A 113 -18.36 5.45 7.56
CA CYS A 113 -17.57 4.24 7.33
C CYS A 113 -17.41 3.45 8.63
N ASP A 114 -17.44 2.12 8.49
CA ASP A 114 -17.16 1.20 9.58
C ASP A 114 -15.72 1.37 10.07
N LEU A 115 -15.55 1.55 11.37
CA LEU A 115 -14.26 1.70 12.02
C LEU A 115 -13.65 0.38 12.52
N ASP A 116 -14.40 -0.71 12.44
CA ASP A 116 -13.91 -2.03 12.85
C ASP A 116 -12.90 -2.59 11.84
N GLN A 117 -12.92 -2.07 10.60
CA GLN A 117 -12.03 -2.48 9.54
C GLN A 117 -11.09 -1.33 9.12
N PRO A 118 -9.78 -1.61 8.95
CA PRO A 118 -8.85 -0.60 8.47
C PRO A 118 -9.21 -0.16 7.04
N PRO A 119 -9.00 1.11 6.70
CA PRO A 119 -9.22 1.60 5.35
C PRO A 119 -8.37 0.81 4.36
N VAL A 120 -9.04 0.09 3.45
CA VAL A 120 -8.36 -0.77 2.49
C VAL A 120 -7.63 0.09 1.47
N ASN A 121 -6.32 0.01 1.49
CA ASN A 121 -5.47 0.39 0.37
C ASN A 121 -4.67 -0.84 -0.04
N LYS A 122 -3.81 -0.74 -1.03
CA LYS A 122 -2.99 -1.88 -1.49
C LYS A 122 -2.29 -2.55 -0.30
N SER A 123 -2.56 -3.83 -0.09
CA SER A 123 -1.84 -4.64 0.89
C SER A 123 -0.34 -4.61 0.59
N ARG A 124 0.47 -4.46 1.61
CA ARG A 124 1.93 -4.52 1.50
C ARG A 124 2.44 -5.86 1.96
N LYS A 125 3.39 -6.41 1.24
CA LYS A 125 4.03 -7.68 1.59
C LYS A 125 5.32 -7.48 2.36
N VAL A 126 6.04 -6.39 2.14
CA VAL A 126 7.29 -6.09 2.84
C VAL A 126 7.19 -4.72 3.50
N ILE A 127 7.45 -4.68 4.80
CA ILE A 127 7.49 -3.44 5.59
C ILE A 127 8.87 -3.32 6.22
N PHE A 128 9.60 -2.29 5.84
CA PHE A 128 10.90 -1.99 6.44
C PHE A 128 10.72 -1.26 7.77
N LYS A 129 11.49 -1.68 8.76
CA LYS A 129 11.51 -1.03 10.08
C LYS A 129 12.11 0.38 9.96
N TRP A 130 11.68 1.28 10.81
CA TRP A 130 12.12 2.69 10.75
C TRP A 130 13.61 2.88 11.02
N HIS A 131 14.23 1.99 11.78
CA HIS A 131 15.65 2.00 12.13
C HIS A 131 16.54 1.23 11.14
N SER A 132 15.94 0.65 10.09
CA SER A 132 16.72 -0.07 9.06
C SER A 132 17.70 0.86 8.35
N ILE A 133 18.97 0.48 8.36
CA ILE A 133 20.09 1.22 7.75
C ILE A 133 20.20 0.93 6.25
N LEU A 134 19.41 -0.01 5.74
CA LEU A 134 19.46 -0.45 4.34
C LEU A 134 19.27 0.71 3.36
N THR A 135 20.10 0.71 2.33
CA THR A 135 20.00 1.63 1.20
C THR A 135 18.70 1.34 0.39
N LYS A 136 18.35 2.24 -0.51
CA LYS A 136 17.19 2.05 -1.40
C LYS A 136 17.37 0.84 -2.31
N GLU A 137 18.57 0.61 -2.81
CA GLU A 137 18.95 -0.51 -3.69
C GLU A 137 18.81 -1.85 -2.96
N GLU A 138 19.30 -1.94 -1.74
CA GLU A 138 19.17 -3.13 -0.89
C GLU A 138 17.71 -3.42 -0.56
N LYS A 139 16.91 -2.41 -0.22
CA LYS A 139 15.47 -2.55 0.00
C LYS A 139 14.75 -3.08 -1.23
N LEU A 140 15.08 -2.57 -2.42
CA LEU A 140 14.50 -3.05 -3.69
C LEU A 140 14.95 -4.48 -4.01
N SER A 141 16.20 -4.84 -3.70
CA SER A 141 16.71 -6.21 -3.86
C SER A 141 15.94 -7.20 -2.98
N ILE A 142 15.73 -6.88 -1.70
CA ILE A 142 14.96 -7.69 -0.76
C ILE A 142 13.52 -7.88 -1.25
N VAL A 143 12.86 -6.79 -1.68
CA VAL A 143 11.51 -6.85 -2.23
C VAL A 143 11.46 -7.73 -3.48
N GLY A 144 12.46 -7.61 -4.36
CA GLY A 144 12.60 -8.44 -5.56
C GLY A 144 12.79 -9.93 -5.23
N GLN A 145 13.57 -10.24 -4.19
CA GLN A 145 13.78 -11.61 -3.76
C GLN A 145 12.52 -12.24 -3.14
N LEU A 146 11.83 -11.50 -2.26
CA LEU A 146 10.68 -12.00 -1.52
C LEU A 146 9.41 -12.08 -2.37
N ILE A 147 9.14 -11.04 -3.17
CA ILE A 147 7.90 -10.94 -3.96
C ILE A 147 8.13 -11.47 -5.39
N GLY A 148 9.31 -11.25 -5.95
CA GLY A 148 9.63 -11.62 -7.33
C GLY A 148 9.65 -13.12 -7.58
N ARG A 149 10.03 -13.92 -6.58
CA ARG A 149 10.09 -15.38 -6.70
C ARG A 149 8.73 -16.06 -6.84
N SER A 150 7.68 -15.47 -6.24
CA SER A 150 6.32 -16.04 -6.32
C SER A 150 5.66 -15.95 -7.70
N LYS A 151 6.27 -15.21 -8.63
CA LYS A 151 5.76 -15.03 -10.01
C LYS A 151 6.78 -15.41 -11.09
N ARG A 152 7.93 -15.95 -10.73
CA ARG A 152 8.90 -16.44 -11.73
C ARG A 152 8.56 -17.86 -12.08
N VAL A 153 8.20 -18.05 -13.34
CA VAL A 153 8.16 -19.36 -13.98
C VAL A 153 9.61 -19.82 -14.15
N HIS A 154 9.98 -20.89 -13.45
CA HIS A 154 11.30 -21.50 -13.59
C HIS A 154 11.33 -22.40 -14.83
N PRO A 155 12.52 -22.66 -15.43
CA PRO A 155 12.65 -23.67 -16.48
C PRO A 155 12.06 -25.03 -16.09
N ASP A 156 12.26 -25.43 -14.83
CA ASP A 156 11.74 -26.71 -14.31
C ASP A 156 10.21 -26.78 -14.31
N ASP A 157 9.53 -25.64 -14.00
CA ASP A 157 8.05 -25.55 -14.06
C ASP A 157 7.55 -25.73 -15.50
N ILE A 158 8.26 -25.13 -16.45
CA ILE A 158 7.95 -25.25 -17.88
C ILE A 158 8.14 -26.71 -18.33
N TYR A 159 9.28 -27.30 -17.96
CA TYR A 159 9.60 -28.70 -18.32
C TYR A 159 8.58 -29.67 -17.72
N GLN A 160 8.23 -29.53 -16.45
CA GLN A 160 7.21 -30.38 -15.82
C GLN A 160 5.84 -30.22 -16.50
N CYS A 161 5.45 -29.00 -16.80
CA CYS A 161 4.20 -28.72 -17.53
C CYS A 161 4.20 -29.35 -18.95
N MET A 162 5.35 -29.40 -19.62
CA MET A 162 5.49 -30.07 -20.92
C MET A 162 5.34 -31.60 -20.79
N ILE A 163 5.91 -32.20 -19.74
CA ILE A 163 5.75 -33.65 -19.46
C ILE A 163 4.27 -33.95 -19.22
N ASP A 164 3.62 -33.22 -18.32
CA ASP A 164 2.22 -33.39 -17.96
C ASP A 164 1.30 -33.28 -19.20
N MET A 165 1.59 -32.35 -20.09
CA MET A 165 0.86 -32.20 -21.35
C MET A 165 1.09 -33.40 -22.30
N ASN A 166 2.32 -33.89 -22.40
CA ASN A 166 2.64 -35.03 -23.22
C ASN A 166 1.94 -36.32 -22.72
N ASP A 167 1.96 -36.53 -21.41
CA ASP A 167 1.30 -37.68 -20.77
C ASP A 167 -0.23 -37.65 -20.94
N MET A 168 -0.80 -36.45 -21.03
CA MET A 168 -2.21 -36.26 -21.36
C MET A 168 -2.52 -36.31 -22.86
N GLY A 169 -1.52 -36.57 -23.72
CA GLY A 169 -1.68 -36.60 -25.19
C GLY A 169 -2.04 -35.23 -25.78
N LYS A 170 -1.74 -34.16 -25.09
CA LYS A 170 -2.07 -32.79 -25.54
C LYS A 170 -0.91 -32.16 -26.31
N LYS A 171 -1.23 -31.51 -27.44
CA LYS A 171 -0.22 -30.79 -28.21
C LYS A 171 0.43 -29.69 -27.38
N ILE A 172 1.74 -29.74 -27.22
CA ILE A 172 2.54 -28.74 -26.53
C ILE A 172 2.65 -27.50 -27.41
N THR A 173 2.19 -26.36 -26.89
CA THR A 173 2.31 -25.05 -27.56
C THR A 173 2.62 -23.97 -26.50
N ILE A 174 3.41 -22.96 -26.87
CA ILE A 174 3.78 -21.86 -26.00
C ILE A 174 2.55 -21.17 -25.41
N ARG A 175 1.49 -21.01 -26.19
CA ARG A 175 0.24 -20.38 -25.73
C ARG A 175 -0.45 -21.21 -24.63
N ARG A 176 -0.41 -22.53 -24.73
CA ARG A 176 -0.98 -23.42 -23.69
C ARG A 176 -0.13 -23.43 -22.44
N LEU A 177 1.22 -23.53 -22.59
CA LEU A 177 2.14 -23.40 -21.46
C LEU A 177 1.96 -22.08 -20.72
N ALA A 178 1.88 -20.97 -21.45
CA ALA A 178 1.63 -19.65 -20.89
C ALA A 178 0.31 -19.56 -20.11
N GLY A 179 -0.76 -20.20 -20.65
CA GLY A 179 -2.05 -20.26 -19.96
C GLY A 179 -2.04 -21.14 -18.71
N LEU A 180 -1.35 -22.30 -18.74
CA LEU A 180 -1.28 -23.19 -17.58
C LEU A 180 -0.40 -22.62 -16.45
N LEU A 181 0.68 -21.91 -16.81
CA LEU A 181 1.61 -21.30 -15.86
C LEU A 181 1.26 -19.83 -15.50
N ASP A 182 0.09 -19.37 -15.92
CA ASP A 182 -0.41 -17.99 -15.71
C ASP A 182 0.65 -16.90 -15.99
N CYS A 183 1.31 -17.03 -17.14
CA CYS A 183 2.38 -16.13 -17.55
C CYS A 183 2.27 -15.70 -19.02
N SER A 184 3.09 -14.76 -19.45
CA SER A 184 3.13 -14.34 -20.86
C SER A 184 3.92 -15.32 -21.71
N ALA A 185 3.57 -15.46 -23.01
CA ALA A 185 4.34 -16.22 -23.98
C ALA A 185 5.82 -15.79 -24.03
N ARG A 186 6.10 -14.48 -23.84
CA ARG A 186 7.45 -13.94 -23.76
C ARG A 186 8.20 -14.46 -22.53
N THR A 187 7.51 -14.71 -21.41
CA THR A 187 8.11 -15.31 -20.21
C THR A 187 8.53 -16.75 -20.48
N ILE A 188 7.68 -17.54 -21.16
CA ILE A 188 8.03 -18.91 -21.58
C ILE A 188 9.28 -18.89 -22.45
N HIS A 189 9.30 -18.08 -23.55
CA HIS A 189 10.45 -17.99 -24.42
C HIS A 189 11.76 -17.60 -23.71
N ARG A 190 11.67 -16.71 -22.72
CA ARG A 190 12.85 -16.26 -21.96
C ARG A 190 13.42 -17.34 -21.05
N ASN A 191 12.56 -18.21 -20.51
CA ASN A 191 12.92 -19.22 -19.53
C ASN A 191 12.99 -20.63 -20.12
N MET A 192 12.66 -20.82 -21.39
CA MET A 192 13.00 -22.06 -22.11
C MET A 192 14.51 -22.08 -22.34
N CYS A 193 15.19 -23.13 -21.86
CA CYS A 193 16.58 -23.35 -22.20
C CYS A 193 16.69 -23.50 -23.73
N ASN A 194 17.69 -22.87 -24.33
CA ASN A 194 18.13 -23.17 -25.69
C ASN A 194 18.94 -24.47 -25.60
N GLU A 195 18.29 -25.61 -25.73
CA GLU A 195 18.89 -26.87 -26.11
C GLU A 195 18.65 -27.11 -27.60
#